data_70a7238e7dd70d64f6efb65baac510be
#
_entry.id   70a7238e7dd70d64f6efb65baac510be
#
_cell.length_a   1.000
_cell.length_b   1.000
_cell.length_c   1.000
_cell.angle_alpha   90.00
_cell.angle_beta   90.00
_cell.angle_gamma   90.00
#
_symmetry.space_group_name_H-M   'P 1'
#
loop_
_entity.id
_entity.type
_entity.pdbx_description
1 polymer ?
#
loop_
_entity_poly.entity_id
_entity_poly.type
_entity_poly.pdbx_seq_one_letter_code
_entity_poly.pdbx_strand_id
1 'polypeptide(L)'
;MPPDEVFKKPEWGPGDWKARLAPFYDIAKRMLGATPSPSVGKADKILAEIGREIRGEDTFHINDVGVFFGEPDKTVPDPYFDGDGPDRTGCTFCGACMIGCPVGGKNTLDKNYLYLAEHKYGVEILPETEVTGVRPVVDGYELLARKSTGVRHPQKKFQTCGVVFSGGVMGSVKLLLDCRNKGLLPNISRHLGGHIRTNSEALLGVTSNDSSAHYSDHISITSGIYPDKNTHVEVVRFNKGSDLMSVLTTPLTDGGGRIPRVIRFFGTVLRHPFVFMKSLWPFGWAARTPILLVMQTLENHIRFDYRRRCWRLGKRSLNSSLITGVKKAPSYIPIANEIARRMG
;
A
#
# COMPACT_ATOMS: atom_id res chain seq x y z
N MET A 1 15.90 -2.17 3.41
CA MET A 1 16.12 -0.96 4.25
C MET A 1 16.02 0.26 3.35
N PRO A 2 15.51 1.41 3.81
CA PRO A 2 15.47 2.65 2.99
C PRO A 2 16.86 3.09 2.53
N PRO A 3 16.95 3.91 1.46
CA PRO A 3 18.21 4.52 1.04
C PRO A 3 18.86 5.35 2.14
N ASP A 4 20.18 5.43 2.14
CA ASP A 4 20.98 6.10 3.20
C ASP A 4 20.61 7.57 3.40
N GLU A 5 20.22 8.27 2.34
CA GLU A 5 19.79 9.67 2.38
C GLU A 5 18.57 9.90 3.28
N VAL A 6 17.72 8.87 3.46
CA VAL A 6 16.54 8.97 4.36
C VAL A 6 16.99 9.16 5.80
N PHE A 7 18.04 8.46 6.23
CA PHE A 7 18.56 8.52 7.60
C PHE A 7 19.40 9.76 7.90
N LYS A 8 19.81 10.50 6.87
CA LYS A 8 20.60 11.74 6.97
C LYS A 8 19.72 13.00 7.08
N LYS A 9 18.40 12.85 7.04
CA LYS A 9 17.49 13.99 7.13
C LYS A 9 17.53 14.65 8.51
N PRO A 10 17.50 16.00 8.59
CA PRO A 10 17.58 16.73 9.86
C PRO A 10 16.52 16.35 10.88
N GLU A 11 15.36 15.91 10.43
CA GLU A 11 14.23 15.51 11.28
C GLU A 11 14.53 14.33 12.20
N TRP A 12 15.52 13.51 11.86
CA TRP A 12 15.98 12.43 12.74
C TRP A 12 16.80 12.91 13.94
N GLY A 13 17.31 14.14 13.88
CA GLY A 13 18.28 14.63 14.86
C GLY A 13 19.67 13.96 14.73
N PRO A 14 20.58 14.25 15.66
CA PRO A 14 21.96 13.74 15.61
C PRO A 14 22.03 12.22 15.85
N GLY A 15 22.99 11.58 15.20
CA GLY A 15 23.31 10.15 15.39
C GLY A 15 23.24 9.32 14.11
N ASP A 16 23.82 8.12 14.16
CA ASP A 16 23.71 7.13 13.07
C ASP A 16 22.42 6.34 13.22
N TRP A 17 21.34 6.88 12.68
CA TRP A 17 20.02 6.25 12.73
C TRP A 17 19.93 4.98 11.90
N LYS A 18 20.74 4.83 10.85
CA LYS A 18 20.79 3.59 10.07
C LYS A 18 21.31 2.44 10.93
N ALA A 19 22.45 2.64 11.59
CA ALA A 19 23.03 1.63 12.50
C ALA A 19 22.10 1.33 13.67
N ARG A 20 21.48 2.36 14.27
CA ARG A 20 20.54 2.18 15.39
C ARG A 20 19.28 1.38 15.01
N LEU A 21 18.78 1.52 13.78
CA LEU A 21 17.57 0.84 13.33
C LEU A 21 17.84 -0.52 12.68
N ALA A 22 19.08 -0.82 12.25
CA ALA A 22 19.42 -2.05 11.57
C ALA A 22 18.96 -3.32 12.33
N PRO A 23 19.18 -3.47 13.64
CA PRO A 23 18.72 -4.66 14.39
C PRO A 23 17.19 -4.83 14.36
N PHE A 24 16.45 -3.73 14.34
CA PHE A 24 14.98 -3.77 14.27
C PHE A 24 14.48 -4.13 12.87
N TYR A 25 15.21 -3.76 11.83
CA TYR A 25 14.92 -4.25 10.47
C TYR A 25 15.13 -5.75 10.36
N ASP A 26 16.16 -6.30 10.99
CA ASP A 26 16.42 -7.74 11.00
C ASP A 26 15.31 -8.50 11.75
N ILE A 27 14.86 -7.96 12.89
CA ILE A 27 13.69 -8.48 13.61
C ILE A 27 12.45 -8.44 12.72
N ALA A 28 12.17 -7.31 12.07
CA ALA A 28 11.01 -7.16 11.19
C ALA A 28 11.06 -8.13 9.99
N LYS A 29 12.22 -8.30 9.35
CA LYS A 29 12.42 -9.27 8.27
C LYS A 29 12.10 -10.69 8.72
N ARG A 30 12.64 -11.11 9.87
CA ARG A 30 12.34 -12.42 10.46
C ARG A 30 10.86 -12.58 10.76
N MET A 31 10.26 -11.62 11.45
CA MET A 31 8.84 -11.67 11.85
C MET A 31 7.89 -11.73 10.66
N LEU A 32 8.23 -11.04 9.57
CA LEU A 32 7.46 -11.04 8.33
C LEU A 32 7.82 -12.21 7.41
N GLY A 33 8.85 -13.00 7.74
CA GLY A 33 9.36 -14.04 6.87
C GLY A 33 9.78 -13.50 5.51
N ALA A 34 10.41 -12.31 5.50
CA ALA A 34 10.81 -11.63 4.28
C ALA A 34 11.97 -12.36 3.61
N THR A 35 11.78 -12.76 2.36
CA THR A 35 12.73 -13.52 1.56
C THR A 35 12.68 -13.10 0.10
N PRO A 36 13.78 -13.15 -0.67
CA PRO A 36 13.76 -12.86 -2.09
C PRO A 36 12.83 -13.80 -2.86
N SER A 37 12.14 -13.28 -3.88
CA SER A 37 11.39 -14.14 -4.80
C SER A 37 12.34 -15.09 -5.53
N PRO A 38 12.08 -16.41 -5.54
CA PRO A 38 12.97 -17.38 -6.18
C PRO A 38 12.94 -17.32 -7.70
N SER A 39 11.98 -16.61 -8.28
CA SER A 39 11.82 -16.51 -9.74
C SER A 39 11.17 -15.18 -10.14
N VAL A 40 11.38 -14.84 -11.41
CA VAL A 40 10.85 -13.63 -12.06
C VAL A 40 10.13 -13.99 -13.36
N GLY A 41 9.06 -13.26 -13.69
CA GLY A 41 8.26 -13.47 -14.88
C GLY A 41 8.74 -12.68 -16.10
N LYS A 42 7.98 -12.78 -17.19
CA LYS A 42 8.27 -12.04 -18.46
C LYS A 42 8.28 -10.52 -18.25
N ALA A 43 7.31 -9.99 -17.53
CA ALA A 43 7.22 -8.54 -17.28
C ALA A 43 8.41 -7.99 -16.48
N ASP A 44 8.97 -8.79 -15.56
CA ASP A 44 10.18 -8.42 -14.81
C ASP A 44 11.40 -8.29 -15.71
N LYS A 45 11.56 -9.22 -16.67
CA LYS A 45 12.66 -9.20 -17.65
C LYS A 45 12.58 -7.96 -18.55
N ILE A 46 11.37 -7.65 -19.04
CA ILE A 46 11.12 -6.42 -19.83
C ILE A 46 11.46 -5.17 -19.00
N LEU A 47 11.04 -5.13 -17.73
CA LEU A 47 11.35 -4.00 -16.84
C LEU A 47 12.87 -3.86 -16.63
N ALA A 48 13.61 -4.97 -16.49
CA ALA A 48 15.07 -4.96 -16.36
C ALA A 48 15.76 -4.38 -17.61
N GLU A 49 15.30 -4.74 -18.80
CA GLU A 49 15.82 -4.21 -20.07
C GLU A 49 15.58 -2.70 -20.18
N ILE A 50 14.35 -2.26 -19.92
CA ILE A 50 13.97 -0.83 -19.91
C ILE A 50 14.80 -0.05 -18.88
N GLY A 51 15.03 -0.62 -17.70
CA GLY A 51 15.84 0.02 -16.65
C GLY A 51 17.28 0.28 -17.11
N ARG A 52 17.90 -0.69 -17.77
CA ARG A 52 19.24 -0.54 -18.34
C ARG A 52 19.30 0.49 -19.47
N GLU A 53 18.30 0.50 -20.36
CA GLU A 53 18.22 1.49 -21.45
C GLU A 53 18.09 2.94 -20.94
N ILE A 54 17.29 3.15 -19.90
CA ILE A 54 17.02 4.50 -19.38
C ILE A 54 18.23 5.04 -18.61
N ARG A 55 18.85 4.22 -17.78
CA ARG A 55 19.88 4.67 -16.84
C ARG A 55 21.32 4.40 -17.31
N GLY A 56 21.50 3.45 -18.20
CA GLY A 56 22.82 3.01 -18.64
C GLY A 56 23.56 2.13 -17.62
N GLU A 57 22.93 1.83 -16.48
CA GLU A 57 23.43 0.91 -15.45
C GLU A 57 22.32 -0.03 -14.99
N ASP A 58 22.68 -1.20 -14.47
CA ASP A 58 21.72 -2.18 -13.99
C ASP A 58 21.27 -1.82 -12.56
N THR A 59 20.02 -1.35 -12.43
CA THR A 59 19.37 -1.09 -11.14
C THR A 59 18.28 -2.12 -10.81
N PHE A 60 18.19 -3.16 -11.64
CA PHE A 60 17.23 -4.24 -11.41
C PHE A 60 17.57 -5.00 -10.13
N HIS A 61 16.56 -5.27 -9.34
CA HIS A 61 16.68 -6.05 -8.13
C HIS A 61 15.44 -6.89 -7.87
N ILE A 62 15.63 -7.99 -7.18
CA ILE A 62 14.55 -8.84 -6.68
C ILE A 62 14.10 -8.31 -5.32
N ASN A 63 12.79 -8.19 -5.13
CA ASN A 63 12.22 -7.72 -3.87
C ASN A 63 12.18 -8.82 -2.81
N ASP A 64 12.50 -8.46 -1.56
CA ASP A 64 12.17 -9.27 -0.40
C ASP A 64 10.66 -9.22 -0.15
N VAL A 65 10.02 -10.37 -0.05
CA VAL A 65 8.57 -10.50 0.11
C VAL A 65 8.20 -11.42 1.26
N GLY A 66 7.11 -11.13 1.95
CA GLY A 66 6.60 -11.95 3.04
C GLY A 66 5.79 -13.15 2.50
N VAL A 67 6.48 -14.11 1.88
CA VAL A 67 5.85 -15.31 1.30
C VAL A 67 6.70 -16.53 1.64
N PHE A 68 6.04 -17.61 2.06
CA PHE A 68 6.68 -18.90 2.27
C PHE A 68 6.82 -19.65 0.94
N PHE A 69 8.06 -19.85 0.49
CA PHE A 69 8.40 -20.56 -0.76
C PHE A 69 8.81 -22.02 -0.51
N GLY A 70 8.08 -22.73 0.34
CA GLY A 70 8.24 -24.17 0.48
C GLY A 70 7.81 -24.95 -0.77
N GLU A 71 7.73 -26.27 -0.65
CA GLU A 71 7.17 -27.10 -1.72
C GLU A 71 5.74 -26.64 -2.03
N PRO A 72 5.41 -26.32 -3.31
CA PRO A 72 4.11 -25.77 -3.68
C PRO A 72 2.95 -26.63 -3.18
N ASP A 73 1.95 -25.96 -2.59
CA ASP A 73 0.72 -26.57 -2.04
C ASP A 73 0.94 -27.61 -0.91
N LYS A 74 2.16 -27.69 -0.37
CA LYS A 74 2.48 -28.57 0.75
C LYS A 74 2.50 -27.75 2.06
N THR A 75 1.70 -28.21 3.02
CA THR A 75 1.65 -27.64 4.36
C THR A 75 2.76 -28.24 5.23
N VAL A 76 3.46 -27.39 5.96
CA VAL A 76 4.48 -27.76 6.95
C VAL A 76 4.18 -27.07 8.28
N PRO A 77 4.60 -27.66 9.41
CA PRO A 77 4.56 -26.97 10.71
C PRO A 77 5.35 -25.66 10.66
N ASP A 78 5.03 -24.75 11.57
CA ASP A 78 5.63 -23.42 11.65
C ASP A 78 7.11 -23.33 11.23
N PRO A 79 7.45 -22.64 10.14
CA PRO A 79 8.83 -22.50 9.67
C PRO A 79 9.54 -21.24 10.20
N TYR A 80 8.92 -20.43 11.10
CA TYR A 80 9.40 -19.09 11.43
C TYR A 80 9.60 -18.81 12.92
N PHE A 81 8.85 -19.50 13.82
CA PHE A 81 8.74 -19.12 15.24
C PHE A 81 8.98 -20.28 16.18
N ASP A 82 9.81 -21.23 15.78
CA ASP A 82 10.25 -22.37 16.59
C ASP A 82 9.08 -23.26 17.13
N GLY A 83 7.99 -23.34 16.35
CA GLY A 83 6.79 -24.10 16.66
C GLY A 83 5.69 -23.28 17.37
N ASP A 84 5.94 -22.03 17.72
CA ASP A 84 4.94 -21.15 18.32
C ASP A 84 3.98 -20.53 17.29
N GLY A 85 4.30 -20.60 16.00
CA GLY A 85 3.51 -20.04 14.91
C GLY A 85 2.56 -21.04 14.25
N PRO A 86 1.67 -20.59 13.38
CA PRO A 86 0.79 -21.50 12.63
C PRO A 86 1.52 -22.15 11.45
N ASP A 87 0.98 -23.27 10.99
CA ASP A 87 1.43 -23.96 9.79
C ASP A 87 1.48 -23.01 8.58
N ARG A 88 2.34 -23.34 7.61
CA ARG A 88 2.44 -22.64 6.33
C ARG A 88 2.32 -23.59 5.16
N THR A 89 1.63 -23.15 4.13
CA THR A 89 1.56 -23.87 2.86
C THR A 89 2.46 -23.19 1.83
N GLY A 90 3.26 -23.96 1.12
CA GLY A 90 4.18 -23.47 0.10
C GLY A 90 3.44 -22.73 -1.01
N CYS A 91 4.02 -21.62 -1.48
CA CYS A 91 3.43 -20.75 -2.50
C CYS A 91 3.28 -21.48 -3.85
N THR A 92 2.08 -21.41 -4.45
CA THR A 92 1.78 -21.97 -5.78
C THR A 92 2.00 -21.00 -6.93
N PHE A 93 2.55 -19.82 -6.67
CA PHE A 93 2.82 -18.77 -7.66
C PHE A 93 1.58 -18.30 -8.45
N CYS A 94 0.41 -18.37 -7.84
CA CYS A 94 -0.88 -18.09 -8.49
C CYS A 94 -1.18 -16.58 -8.73
N GLY A 95 -0.33 -15.67 -8.30
CA GLY A 95 -0.52 -14.22 -8.49
C GLY A 95 -1.60 -13.56 -7.62
N ALA A 96 -2.25 -14.29 -6.70
CA ALA A 96 -3.39 -13.77 -5.92
C ALA A 96 -2.99 -12.93 -4.69
N CYS A 97 -1.72 -12.63 -4.47
CA CYS A 97 -1.24 -11.97 -3.24
C CYS A 97 -1.92 -10.62 -2.94
N MET A 98 -2.40 -9.89 -3.96
CA MET A 98 -3.05 -8.59 -3.80
C MET A 98 -4.50 -8.68 -3.32
N ILE A 99 -5.18 -9.79 -3.61
CA ILE A 99 -6.60 -9.98 -3.27
C ILE A 99 -6.84 -11.01 -2.16
N GLY A 100 -5.76 -11.63 -1.66
CA GLY A 100 -5.76 -12.66 -0.64
C GLY A 100 -5.04 -13.92 -1.11
N CYS A 101 -4.32 -14.58 -0.21
CA CYS A 101 -3.60 -15.80 -0.52
C CYS A 101 -4.50 -17.03 -0.30
N PRO A 102 -4.89 -17.78 -1.36
CA PRO A 102 -5.83 -18.89 -1.22
C PRO A 102 -5.20 -20.11 -0.53
N VAL A 103 -3.87 -20.25 -0.59
CA VAL A 103 -3.16 -21.41 -0.04
C VAL A 103 -2.48 -21.15 1.31
N GLY A 104 -2.46 -19.89 1.78
CA GLY A 104 -1.85 -19.58 3.07
C GLY A 104 -0.34 -19.37 3.06
N GLY A 105 0.30 -19.26 1.90
CA GLY A 105 1.74 -19.01 1.77
C GLY A 105 2.16 -17.58 2.07
N LYS A 106 1.25 -16.59 2.00
CA LYS A 106 1.56 -15.19 2.31
C LYS A 106 1.57 -14.97 3.83
N ASN A 107 2.64 -14.38 4.36
CA ASN A 107 2.80 -14.05 5.76
C ASN A 107 2.07 -12.74 6.12
N THR A 108 0.76 -12.81 6.28
CA THR A 108 -0.08 -11.72 6.78
C THR A 108 0.03 -11.61 8.30
N LEU A 109 -0.34 -10.46 8.90
CA LEU A 109 -0.15 -10.21 10.34
C LEU A 109 -0.88 -11.20 11.25
N ASP A 110 -1.99 -11.78 10.78
CA ASP A 110 -2.73 -12.86 11.45
C ASP A 110 -1.95 -14.17 11.55
N LYS A 111 -0.84 -14.30 10.82
CA LYS A 111 0.05 -15.47 10.83
C LYS A 111 1.38 -15.23 11.52
N ASN A 112 1.64 -14.05 12.02
CA ASN A 112 2.85 -13.69 12.74
C ASN A 112 2.55 -12.89 14.01
N TYR A 113 2.66 -11.56 14.00
CA TYR A 113 2.49 -10.74 15.20
C TYR A 113 1.15 -10.95 15.90
N LEU A 114 0.04 -10.98 15.18
CA LEU A 114 -1.28 -11.15 15.80
C LEU A 114 -1.49 -12.58 16.29
N TYR A 115 -1.02 -13.57 15.52
CA TYR A 115 -1.06 -14.97 15.94
C TYR A 115 -0.33 -15.19 17.26
N LEU A 116 0.94 -14.74 17.34
CA LEU A 116 1.73 -14.85 18.55
C LEU A 116 1.13 -14.05 19.73
N ALA A 117 0.59 -12.87 19.45
CA ALA A 117 -0.07 -12.07 20.47
C ALA A 117 -1.23 -12.84 21.12
N GLU A 118 -2.08 -13.45 20.30
CA GLU A 118 -3.25 -14.21 20.77
C GLU A 118 -2.84 -15.54 21.44
N HIS A 119 -2.06 -16.38 20.73
CA HIS A 119 -1.81 -17.77 21.15
C HIS A 119 -0.68 -17.92 22.17
N LYS A 120 0.34 -17.07 22.09
CA LYS A 120 1.50 -17.13 23.00
C LYS A 120 1.38 -16.18 24.19
N TYR A 121 0.79 -15.00 23.97
CA TYR A 121 0.76 -13.93 24.99
C TYR A 121 -0.64 -13.64 25.54
N GLY A 122 -1.66 -14.38 25.12
CA GLY A 122 -3.03 -14.28 25.66
C GLY A 122 -3.73 -12.96 25.37
N VAL A 123 -3.36 -12.26 24.29
CA VAL A 123 -4.03 -11.03 23.87
C VAL A 123 -5.39 -11.37 23.30
N GLU A 124 -6.44 -10.71 23.79
CA GLU A 124 -7.79 -10.84 23.23
C GLU A 124 -7.95 -9.97 22.00
N ILE A 125 -8.26 -10.57 20.85
CA ILE A 125 -8.58 -9.88 19.60
C ILE A 125 -10.09 -9.75 19.49
N LEU A 126 -10.60 -8.52 19.38
CA LEU A 126 -12.03 -8.22 19.24
C LEU A 126 -12.35 -7.84 17.78
N PRO A 127 -12.63 -8.82 16.89
CA PRO A 127 -12.99 -8.53 15.51
C PRO A 127 -14.32 -7.78 15.44
N GLU A 128 -14.61 -7.15 14.29
CA GLU A 128 -15.84 -6.39 14.04
C GLU A 128 -16.13 -5.29 15.09
N THR A 129 -15.10 -4.80 15.79
CA THR A 129 -15.25 -3.79 16.84
C THR A 129 -14.54 -2.50 16.44
N GLU A 130 -15.33 -1.46 16.09
CA GLU A 130 -14.84 -0.13 15.74
C GLU A 130 -14.76 0.75 16.97
N VAL A 131 -13.58 1.26 17.31
CA VAL A 131 -13.43 2.32 18.33
C VAL A 131 -13.87 3.65 17.73
N THR A 132 -14.84 4.31 18.38
CA THR A 132 -15.47 5.56 17.93
C THR A 132 -15.12 6.75 18.79
N GLY A 133 -14.48 6.54 19.93
CA GLY A 133 -14.03 7.58 20.82
C GLY A 133 -13.09 7.07 21.90
N VAL A 134 -12.23 7.96 22.37
CA VAL A 134 -11.30 7.74 23.48
C VAL A 134 -11.37 8.97 24.36
N ARG A 135 -11.53 8.81 25.66
CA ARG A 135 -11.47 9.91 26.62
C ARG A 135 -10.67 9.52 27.86
N PRO A 136 -9.94 10.46 28.48
CA PRO A 136 -9.29 10.22 29.76
C PRO A 136 -10.35 10.06 30.86
N VAL A 137 -10.05 9.19 31.81
CA VAL A 137 -10.78 8.99 33.04
C VAL A 137 -9.78 8.96 34.23
N VAL A 138 -10.24 8.83 35.42
CA VAL A 138 -9.35 8.60 36.57
C VAL A 138 -8.63 7.27 36.30
N ASP A 139 -7.32 7.27 36.43
CA ASP A 139 -6.43 6.12 36.26
C ASP A 139 -6.40 5.48 34.88
N GLY A 140 -6.68 6.25 33.81
CA GLY A 140 -6.52 5.73 32.46
C GLY A 140 -7.45 6.34 31.43
N TYR A 141 -8.02 5.48 30.60
CA TYR A 141 -8.86 5.87 29.45
C TYR A 141 -10.13 5.02 29.36
N GLU A 142 -11.22 5.63 28.93
CA GLU A 142 -12.42 4.93 28.47
C GLU A 142 -12.45 4.95 26.94
N LEU A 143 -12.62 3.77 26.35
CA LEU A 143 -12.82 3.56 24.92
C LEU A 143 -14.31 3.40 24.64
N LEU A 144 -14.83 4.19 23.71
CA LEU A 144 -16.17 4.03 23.16
C LEU A 144 -16.07 3.23 21.88
N ALA A 145 -16.74 2.10 21.80
CA ALA A 145 -16.70 1.22 20.64
C ALA A 145 -18.11 0.82 20.21
N ARG A 146 -18.23 0.30 19.00
CA ARG A 146 -19.47 -0.25 18.46
C ARG A 146 -19.18 -1.44 17.55
N LYS A 147 -20.17 -2.30 17.34
CA LYS A 147 -20.09 -3.31 16.29
C LYS A 147 -19.99 -2.62 14.92
N SER A 148 -19.02 -3.00 14.09
CA SER A 148 -18.78 -2.38 12.77
C SER A 148 -19.64 -2.98 11.65
N THR A 149 -20.17 -4.19 11.84
CA THR A 149 -20.95 -4.95 10.87
C THR A 149 -22.41 -5.09 11.26
N GLY A 150 -23.26 -5.48 10.29
CA GLY A 150 -24.69 -5.69 10.50
C GLY A 150 -25.50 -4.40 10.47
N VAL A 151 -26.81 -4.52 10.71
CA VAL A 151 -27.76 -3.38 10.70
C VAL A 151 -27.78 -2.66 12.04
N ARG A 152 -27.62 -3.38 13.12
CA ARG A 152 -27.56 -2.82 14.48
C ARG A 152 -26.10 -2.70 14.92
N HIS A 153 -25.73 -1.53 15.45
CA HIS A 153 -24.38 -1.23 15.92
C HIS A 153 -24.38 -1.02 17.43
N PRO A 154 -24.53 -2.09 18.26
CA PRO A 154 -24.55 -1.95 19.71
C PRO A 154 -23.26 -1.30 20.20
N GLN A 155 -23.40 -0.40 21.16
CA GLN A 155 -22.30 0.31 21.78
C GLN A 155 -21.65 -0.55 22.86
N LYS A 156 -20.32 -0.46 22.96
CA LYS A 156 -19.51 -1.07 24.01
C LYS A 156 -18.60 -0.03 24.63
N LYS A 157 -18.22 -0.23 25.89
CA LYS A 157 -17.23 0.58 26.58
C LYS A 157 -16.17 -0.32 27.18
N PHE A 158 -14.93 0.14 27.11
CA PHE A 158 -13.79 -0.53 27.73
C PHE A 158 -13.02 0.49 28.56
N GLN A 159 -12.45 0.06 29.69
CA GLN A 159 -11.53 0.85 30.50
C GLN A 159 -10.14 0.24 30.44
N THR A 160 -9.12 1.08 30.37
CA THR A 160 -7.73 0.65 30.25
C THR A 160 -6.78 1.71 30.80
N CYS A 161 -5.62 1.31 31.30
CA CYS A 161 -4.57 2.23 31.75
C CYS A 161 -3.81 2.89 30.61
N GLY A 162 -3.80 2.32 29.40
CA GLY A 162 -3.09 2.87 28.23
C GLY A 162 -3.75 2.52 26.92
N VAL A 163 -3.53 3.34 25.88
CA VAL A 163 -4.10 3.14 24.52
C VAL A 163 -3.00 3.31 23.48
N VAL A 164 -2.87 2.32 22.59
CA VAL A 164 -2.00 2.38 21.41
C VAL A 164 -2.85 2.53 20.16
N PHE A 165 -2.63 3.60 19.39
CA PHE A 165 -3.36 3.89 18.15
C PHE A 165 -2.62 3.28 16.96
N SER A 166 -3.06 2.12 16.49
CA SER A 166 -2.45 1.36 15.38
C SER A 166 -3.37 1.21 14.16
N GLY A 167 -4.39 2.04 14.01
CA GLY A 167 -5.38 1.97 12.92
C GLY A 167 -4.91 2.55 11.57
N GLY A 168 -3.59 2.63 11.33
CA GLY A 168 -3.03 3.27 10.14
C GLY A 168 -3.29 4.78 10.10
N VAL A 169 -2.73 5.47 9.11
CA VAL A 169 -2.85 6.94 9.00
C VAL A 169 -4.33 7.37 8.89
N MET A 170 -5.10 6.70 8.04
CA MET A 170 -6.51 7.06 7.81
C MET A 170 -7.38 6.82 9.05
N GLY A 171 -7.22 5.67 9.71
CA GLY A 171 -8.01 5.31 10.89
C GLY A 171 -7.62 6.11 12.13
N SER A 172 -6.35 6.12 12.49
CA SER A 172 -5.84 6.80 13.69
C SER A 172 -6.03 8.31 13.62
N VAL A 173 -5.66 8.96 12.51
CA VAL A 173 -5.83 10.42 12.39
C VAL A 173 -7.29 10.82 12.37
N LYS A 174 -8.16 10.04 11.69
CA LYS A 174 -9.61 10.29 11.69
C LYS A 174 -10.18 10.21 13.10
N LEU A 175 -9.87 9.14 13.84
CA LEU A 175 -10.36 8.93 15.21
C LEU A 175 -9.90 10.05 16.14
N LEU A 176 -8.60 10.39 16.11
CA LEU A 176 -8.05 11.45 16.96
C LEU A 176 -8.63 12.83 16.62
N LEU A 177 -8.81 13.16 15.34
CA LEU A 177 -9.47 14.39 14.90
C LEU A 177 -10.95 14.44 15.36
N ASP A 178 -11.65 13.32 15.32
CA ASP A 178 -13.03 13.22 15.78
C ASP A 178 -13.11 13.38 17.30
N CYS A 179 -12.23 12.72 18.06
CA CYS A 179 -12.12 12.87 19.51
C CYS A 179 -11.84 14.32 19.91
N ARG A 180 -10.92 15.01 19.24
CA ARG A 180 -10.66 16.44 19.46
C ARG A 180 -11.89 17.29 19.21
N ASN A 181 -12.58 17.07 18.08
CA ASN A 181 -13.77 17.83 17.71
C ASN A 181 -14.97 17.61 18.64
N LYS A 182 -15.05 16.46 19.29
CA LYS A 182 -16.08 16.12 20.29
C LYS A 182 -15.68 16.55 21.70
N GLY A 183 -14.48 17.10 21.90
CA GLY A 183 -13.98 17.45 23.23
C GLY A 183 -13.59 16.24 24.10
N LEU A 184 -13.50 15.05 23.51
CA LEU A 184 -13.10 13.83 24.23
C LEU A 184 -11.60 13.84 24.55
N LEU A 185 -10.79 14.40 23.67
CA LEU A 185 -9.34 14.59 23.81
C LEU A 185 -8.98 16.04 23.50
N PRO A 186 -9.30 17.01 24.39
CA PRO A 186 -9.17 18.44 24.11
C PRO A 186 -7.71 18.90 23.94
N ASN A 187 -6.77 18.22 24.57
CA ASN A 187 -5.35 18.60 24.59
C ASN A 187 -4.53 18.07 23.40
N ILE A 188 -5.17 17.39 22.42
CA ILE A 188 -4.47 16.97 21.21
C ILE A 188 -3.94 18.19 20.44
N SER A 189 -2.68 18.12 20.07
CA SER A 189 -1.97 19.16 19.32
C SER A 189 -2.73 19.59 18.06
N ARG A 190 -2.71 20.90 17.77
CA ARG A 190 -3.21 21.49 16.51
C ARG A 190 -2.46 20.97 15.27
N HIS A 191 -1.28 20.39 15.44
CA HIS A 191 -0.48 19.82 14.34
C HIS A 191 -0.99 18.47 13.86
N LEU A 192 -1.90 17.83 14.59
CA LEU A 192 -2.52 16.57 14.16
C LEU A 192 -3.14 16.73 12.76
N GLY A 193 -2.75 15.83 11.85
CA GLY A 193 -3.14 15.85 10.45
C GLY A 193 -2.33 16.81 9.57
N GLY A 194 -1.36 17.56 10.12
CA GLY A 194 -0.61 18.60 9.40
C GLY A 194 0.46 18.09 8.43
N HIS A 195 1.00 16.89 8.65
CA HIS A 195 2.12 16.35 7.86
C HIS A 195 1.80 14.92 7.42
N ILE A 196 0.81 14.77 6.53
CA ILE A 196 0.44 13.46 5.99
C ILE A 196 1.26 13.22 4.73
N ARG A 197 2.12 12.23 4.77
CA ARG A 197 2.92 11.78 3.63
C ARG A 197 2.29 10.56 2.98
N THR A 198 2.50 10.41 1.69
CA THR A 198 2.12 9.26 0.88
C THR A 198 3.35 8.77 0.12
N ASN A 199 3.24 7.66 -0.59
CA ASN A 199 4.32 7.15 -1.46
C ASN A 199 4.51 8.01 -2.72
N SER A 200 3.73 9.06 -2.94
CA SER A 200 3.65 9.77 -4.22
C SER A 200 3.52 8.79 -5.39
N GLU A 201 2.54 7.91 -5.28
CA GLU A 201 2.42 6.68 -6.05
C GLU A 201 1.54 6.86 -7.28
N ALA A 202 1.89 6.14 -8.36
CA ALA A 202 1.07 5.97 -9.54
C ALA A 202 1.05 4.49 -9.96
N LEU A 203 -0.11 4.02 -10.44
CA LEU A 203 -0.30 2.70 -11.03
C LEU A 203 -0.55 2.84 -12.52
N LEU A 204 0.24 2.17 -13.35
CA LEU A 204 0.12 2.19 -14.81
C LEU A 204 0.03 0.77 -15.33
N GLY A 205 -1.09 0.42 -15.98
CA GLY A 205 -1.26 -0.88 -16.64
C GLY A 205 -0.78 -0.83 -18.09
N VAL A 206 -0.10 -1.87 -18.54
CA VAL A 206 0.30 -2.05 -19.94
C VAL A 206 -0.35 -3.32 -20.46
N THR A 207 -1.39 -3.18 -21.26
CA THR A 207 -2.17 -4.32 -21.75
C THR A 207 -1.64 -4.80 -23.11
N SER A 208 -1.14 -6.03 -23.16
CA SER A 208 -0.72 -6.67 -24.39
C SER A 208 -1.89 -6.85 -25.36
N ASN A 209 -1.63 -6.63 -26.66
CA ASN A 209 -2.55 -6.97 -27.73
C ASN A 209 -2.54 -8.46 -28.09
N ASP A 210 -1.49 -9.19 -27.70
CA ASP A 210 -1.40 -10.62 -27.85
C ASP A 210 -2.32 -11.33 -26.85
N SER A 211 -3.33 -12.04 -27.35
CA SER A 211 -4.28 -12.80 -26.54
C SER A 211 -3.65 -14.02 -25.86
N SER A 212 -2.49 -14.48 -26.34
CA SER A 212 -1.73 -15.58 -25.78
C SER A 212 -0.75 -15.13 -24.67
N ALA A 213 -0.63 -13.82 -24.47
CA ALA A 213 0.27 -13.29 -23.44
C ALA A 213 -0.22 -13.62 -22.03
N HIS A 214 0.69 -14.13 -21.21
CA HIS A 214 0.44 -14.47 -19.82
C HIS A 214 1.47 -13.78 -18.92
N TYR A 215 0.98 -12.83 -18.10
CA TYR A 215 1.77 -12.08 -17.12
C TYR A 215 1.26 -12.29 -15.68
N SER A 216 0.21 -13.09 -15.49
CA SER A 216 -0.41 -13.33 -14.18
C SER A 216 0.30 -14.40 -13.34
N ASP A 217 1.22 -15.16 -13.92
CA ASP A 217 1.99 -16.17 -13.20
C ASP A 217 3.07 -15.51 -12.33
N HIS A 218 3.47 -16.15 -11.27
CA HIS A 218 4.33 -15.68 -10.18
C HIS A 218 3.57 -14.91 -9.09
N ILE A 219 4.26 -14.55 -8.03
CA ILE A 219 3.71 -13.70 -6.96
C ILE A 219 3.43 -12.28 -7.48
N SER A 220 2.59 -11.55 -6.77
CA SER A 220 2.12 -10.24 -7.26
C SER A 220 3.21 -9.20 -7.45
N ILE A 221 4.24 -9.17 -6.60
CA ILE A 221 5.39 -8.25 -6.70
C ILE A 221 6.65 -9.07 -6.61
N THR A 222 7.52 -8.99 -7.61
CA THR A 222 8.74 -9.80 -7.71
C THR A 222 10.01 -8.98 -7.76
N SER A 223 10.00 -7.86 -8.47
CA SER A 223 11.20 -7.10 -8.78
C SER A 223 10.93 -5.62 -8.95
N GLY A 224 11.99 -4.83 -8.98
CA GLY A 224 11.93 -3.40 -9.24
C GLY A 224 13.19 -2.86 -9.90
N ILE A 225 13.11 -1.60 -10.33
CA ILE A 225 14.21 -0.78 -10.84
C ILE A 225 14.20 0.61 -10.20
N TYR A 226 15.33 1.28 -10.24
CA TYR A 226 15.46 2.71 -9.93
C TYR A 226 15.83 3.49 -11.20
N PRO A 227 14.85 3.97 -11.99
CA PRO A 227 15.13 4.73 -13.23
C PRO A 227 15.79 6.08 -12.95
N ASP A 228 15.61 6.62 -11.76
CA ASP A 228 16.32 7.77 -11.22
C ASP A 228 16.48 7.66 -9.69
N LYS A 229 17.19 8.60 -9.07
CA LYS A 229 17.50 8.56 -7.62
C LYS A 229 16.27 8.70 -6.70
N ASN A 230 15.14 9.16 -7.21
CA ASN A 230 13.94 9.44 -6.43
C ASN A 230 12.75 8.54 -6.79
N THR A 231 12.87 7.75 -7.85
CA THR A 231 11.77 6.94 -8.37
C THR A 231 12.09 5.46 -8.26
N HIS A 232 11.19 4.68 -7.69
CA HIS A 232 11.22 3.23 -7.64
C HIS A 232 10.04 2.70 -8.44
N VAL A 233 10.27 1.73 -9.30
CA VAL A 233 9.25 1.11 -10.16
C VAL A 233 9.27 -0.39 -9.96
N GLU A 234 8.12 -0.96 -9.60
CA GLU A 234 7.94 -2.40 -9.41
C GLU A 234 6.95 -2.96 -10.42
N VAL A 235 7.15 -4.22 -10.81
CA VAL A 235 6.15 -4.97 -11.56
C VAL A 235 5.14 -5.56 -10.58
N VAL A 236 3.87 -5.24 -10.79
CA VAL A 236 2.74 -5.81 -10.06
C VAL A 236 1.84 -6.59 -11.01
N ARG A 237 1.31 -7.68 -10.52
CA ARG A 237 0.33 -8.48 -11.28
C ARG A 237 -0.83 -8.93 -10.42
N PHE A 238 -1.95 -9.16 -11.09
CA PHE A 238 -3.11 -9.82 -10.51
C PHE A 238 -3.21 -11.25 -11.04
N ASN A 239 -3.80 -12.12 -10.26
CA ASN A 239 -4.08 -13.48 -10.70
C ASN A 239 -5.10 -13.52 -11.84
N LYS A 240 -5.08 -14.61 -12.60
CA LYS A 240 -6.10 -14.93 -13.59
C LYS A 240 -7.48 -14.92 -12.93
N GLY A 241 -8.43 -14.19 -13.52
CA GLY A 241 -9.79 -14.00 -12.98
C GLY A 241 -10.01 -12.67 -12.23
N SER A 242 -8.96 -11.86 -11.99
CA SER A 242 -9.09 -10.49 -11.44
C SER A 242 -9.43 -9.45 -12.53
N ASP A 243 -10.14 -9.84 -13.54
CA ASP A 243 -10.38 -9.07 -14.77
C ASP A 243 -11.20 -7.79 -14.55
N LEU A 244 -12.07 -7.77 -13.52
CA LEU A 244 -12.85 -6.58 -13.16
C LEU A 244 -12.01 -5.39 -12.73
N MET A 245 -10.72 -5.59 -12.43
CA MET A 245 -9.79 -4.48 -12.18
C MET A 245 -9.62 -3.57 -13.40
N SER A 246 -9.94 -4.03 -14.61
CA SER A 246 -9.95 -3.22 -15.84
C SER A 246 -10.83 -1.99 -15.72
N VAL A 247 -11.94 -2.02 -14.99
CA VAL A 247 -12.86 -0.86 -14.84
C VAL A 247 -12.21 0.31 -14.09
N LEU A 248 -11.09 0.08 -13.40
CA LEU A 248 -10.31 1.12 -12.73
C LEU A 248 -9.26 1.75 -13.67
N THR A 249 -9.13 1.25 -14.88
CA THR A 249 -8.15 1.76 -15.86
C THR A 249 -8.67 2.94 -16.65
N THR A 250 -7.75 3.79 -17.07
CA THR A 250 -8.02 4.92 -17.96
C THR A 250 -6.87 5.05 -18.97
N PRO A 251 -7.11 5.57 -20.17
CA PRO A 251 -6.05 5.82 -21.13
C PRO A 251 -4.92 6.66 -20.54
N LEU A 252 -3.69 6.27 -20.83
CA LEU A 252 -2.51 6.99 -20.37
C LEU A 252 -2.53 8.42 -20.88
N THR A 253 -2.43 9.38 -19.97
CA THR A 253 -2.48 10.80 -20.31
C THR A 253 -1.36 11.54 -19.61
N ASP A 254 -0.55 12.27 -20.38
CA ASP A 254 0.49 13.12 -19.82
C ASP A 254 -0.12 14.37 -19.18
N GLY A 255 0.53 14.82 -18.13
CA GLY A 255 0.25 16.11 -17.51
C GLY A 255 1.27 17.18 -17.97
N GLY A 256 1.40 18.23 -17.15
CA GLY A 256 2.28 19.37 -17.47
C GLY A 256 1.75 20.25 -18.60
N GLY A 257 2.26 21.47 -18.70
CA GLY A 257 1.82 22.45 -19.67
C GLY A 257 0.52 23.17 -19.28
N ARG A 258 0.00 24.03 -20.18
CA ARG A 258 -1.11 24.96 -19.91
C ARG A 258 -2.49 24.29 -19.83
N ILE A 259 -2.68 23.17 -20.53
CA ILE A 259 -3.98 22.48 -20.58
C ILE A 259 -4.08 21.50 -19.38
N PRO A 260 -5.12 21.61 -18.54
CA PRO A 260 -5.34 20.67 -17.44
C PRO A 260 -5.40 19.22 -17.92
N ARG A 261 -4.80 18.30 -17.15
CA ARG A 261 -4.74 16.85 -17.49
C ARG A 261 -6.12 16.25 -17.76
N VAL A 262 -7.15 16.68 -17.03
CA VAL A 262 -8.53 16.22 -17.23
C VAL A 262 -9.04 16.54 -18.64
N ILE A 263 -8.76 17.76 -19.14
CA ILE A 263 -9.17 18.16 -20.51
C ILE A 263 -8.41 17.33 -21.56
N ARG A 264 -7.11 17.11 -21.35
CA ARG A 264 -6.31 16.22 -22.21
C ARG A 264 -6.85 14.80 -22.23
N PHE A 265 -7.26 14.29 -21.06
CA PHE A 265 -7.87 12.97 -20.95
C PHE A 265 -9.12 12.85 -21.82
N PHE A 266 -10.08 13.79 -21.72
CA PHE A 266 -11.27 13.79 -22.58
C PHE A 266 -10.90 13.92 -24.06
N GLY A 267 -9.91 14.75 -24.40
CA GLY A 267 -9.38 14.86 -25.77
C GLY A 267 -8.80 13.52 -26.27
N THR A 268 -8.10 12.76 -25.41
CA THR A 268 -7.57 11.44 -25.74
C THR A 268 -8.70 10.44 -25.97
N VAL A 269 -9.72 10.43 -25.10
CA VAL A 269 -10.90 9.56 -25.23
C VAL A 269 -11.65 9.83 -26.52
N LEU A 270 -11.89 11.12 -26.85
CA LEU A 270 -12.58 11.51 -28.09
C LEU A 270 -11.77 11.16 -29.34
N ARG A 271 -10.45 11.25 -29.30
CA ARG A 271 -9.57 10.91 -30.43
C ARG A 271 -9.43 9.39 -30.62
N HIS A 272 -9.51 8.63 -29.54
CA HIS A 272 -9.27 7.17 -29.52
C HIS A 272 -10.39 6.43 -28.77
N PRO A 273 -11.68 6.55 -29.17
CA PRO A 273 -12.80 5.98 -28.43
C PRO A 273 -12.75 4.44 -28.35
N PHE A 274 -12.31 3.79 -29.42
CA PHE A 274 -12.17 2.33 -29.42
C PHE A 274 -11.07 1.82 -28.48
N VAL A 275 -9.96 2.55 -28.34
CA VAL A 275 -8.91 2.21 -27.37
C VAL A 275 -9.45 2.34 -25.95
N PHE A 276 -10.22 3.40 -25.69
CA PHE A 276 -10.88 3.57 -24.39
C PHE A 276 -11.87 2.43 -24.09
N MET A 277 -12.76 2.10 -25.04
CA MET A 277 -13.69 0.98 -24.88
C MET A 277 -12.96 -0.35 -24.66
N LYS A 278 -11.88 -0.59 -25.41
CA LYS A 278 -11.04 -1.80 -25.26
C LYS A 278 -10.35 -1.85 -23.90
N SER A 279 -9.92 -0.71 -23.34
CA SER A 279 -9.27 -0.66 -22.01
C SER A 279 -10.22 -1.05 -20.88
N LEU A 280 -11.51 -0.85 -21.05
CA LEU A 280 -12.55 -1.25 -20.08
C LEU A 280 -13.02 -2.69 -20.26
N TRP A 281 -12.57 -3.39 -21.33
CA TRP A 281 -12.97 -4.76 -21.61
C TRP A 281 -12.36 -5.71 -20.60
N PRO A 282 -13.15 -6.37 -19.74
CA PRO A 282 -12.60 -7.12 -18.63
C PRO A 282 -11.97 -8.46 -19.00
N PHE A 283 -12.50 -9.15 -20.02
CA PHE A 283 -12.15 -10.54 -20.28
C PHE A 283 -10.67 -10.73 -20.63
N GLY A 284 -9.97 -11.51 -19.81
CA GLY A 284 -8.55 -11.79 -19.96
C GLY A 284 -7.63 -10.59 -19.69
N TRP A 285 -8.15 -9.53 -19.07
CA TRP A 285 -7.37 -8.33 -18.76
C TRP A 285 -6.22 -8.63 -17.78
N ALA A 286 -6.48 -9.32 -16.68
CA ALA A 286 -5.48 -9.60 -15.66
C ALA A 286 -4.32 -10.43 -16.19
N ALA A 287 -4.60 -11.41 -17.07
CA ALA A 287 -3.57 -12.24 -17.67
C ALA A 287 -2.64 -11.46 -18.61
N ARG A 288 -3.14 -10.40 -19.26
CA ARG A 288 -2.43 -9.65 -20.30
C ARG A 288 -1.87 -8.31 -19.83
N THR A 289 -2.12 -7.92 -18.59
CA THR A 289 -1.81 -6.57 -18.10
C THR A 289 -0.88 -6.60 -16.89
N PRO A 290 0.44 -6.57 -17.08
CA PRO A 290 1.34 -6.20 -16.00
C PRO A 290 1.09 -4.73 -15.61
N ILE A 291 1.24 -4.46 -14.32
CA ILE A 291 1.09 -3.13 -13.75
C ILE A 291 2.43 -2.65 -13.26
N LEU A 292 2.75 -1.41 -13.54
CA LEU A 292 3.87 -0.70 -12.97
C LEU A 292 3.39 0.07 -11.73
N LEU A 293 3.91 -0.30 -10.57
CA LEU A 293 3.76 0.42 -9.32
C LEU A 293 4.94 1.39 -9.21
N VAL A 294 4.67 2.67 -9.31
CA VAL A 294 5.70 3.71 -9.33
C VAL A 294 5.58 4.57 -8.09
N MET A 295 6.64 4.62 -7.31
CA MET A 295 6.72 5.39 -6.06
C MET A 295 7.83 6.41 -6.14
N GLN A 296 7.63 7.58 -5.50
CA GLN A 296 8.65 8.64 -5.48
C GLN A 296 8.99 9.09 -4.07
N THR A 297 10.29 9.26 -3.81
CA THR A 297 10.82 9.85 -2.58
C THR A 297 10.89 11.36 -2.75
N LEU A 298 9.73 12.04 -2.61
CA LEU A 298 9.64 13.49 -2.76
C LEU A 298 9.33 14.16 -1.41
N GLU A 299 9.85 15.36 -1.22
CA GLU A 299 9.54 16.21 -0.06
C GLU A 299 8.20 16.92 -0.31
N ASN A 300 7.11 16.19 -0.10
CA ASN A 300 5.76 16.71 -0.18
C ASN A 300 4.88 16.10 0.92
N HIS A 301 3.85 16.83 1.30
CA HIS A 301 2.85 16.34 2.24
C HIS A 301 1.53 17.09 2.06
N ILE A 302 0.47 16.49 2.54
CA ILE A 302 -0.88 17.06 2.55
C ILE A 302 -1.36 17.24 3.99
N ARG A 303 -2.47 17.91 4.15
CA ARG A 303 -3.14 18.07 5.43
C ARG A 303 -4.44 17.27 5.45
N PHE A 304 -4.71 16.60 6.55
CA PHE A 304 -6.02 16.04 6.85
C PHE A 304 -6.79 16.94 7.83
N ASP A 305 -8.03 17.27 7.44
CA ASP A 305 -8.99 17.98 8.27
C ASP A 305 -10.28 17.15 8.41
N TYR A 306 -10.93 17.25 9.56
CA TYR A 306 -12.21 16.59 9.81
C TYR A 306 -13.32 17.63 9.89
N ARG A 307 -13.98 17.88 8.74
CA ARG A 307 -14.92 19.00 8.57
C ARG A 307 -16.31 18.53 8.19
N ARG A 308 -17.34 19.34 8.53
CA ARG A 308 -18.71 19.18 8.02
C ARG A 308 -18.75 19.58 6.55
N ARG A 309 -19.51 18.84 5.75
CA ARG A 309 -19.80 19.19 4.35
C ARG A 309 -21.31 19.23 4.11
N CYS A 310 -21.80 20.30 3.48
CA CYS A 310 -23.22 20.50 3.20
C CYS A 310 -23.81 19.34 2.38
N TRP A 311 -23.12 18.87 1.34
CA TRP A 311 -23.53 17.76 0.47
C TRP A 311 -23.53 16.38 1.14
N ARG A 312 -23.04 16.27 2.40
CA ARG A 312 -23.13 15.07 3.24
C ARG A 312 -24.10 15.24 4.39
N LEU A 313 -25.14 16.01 4.19
CA LEU A 313 -26.17 16.31 5.22
C LEU A 313 -25.54 16.78 6.55
N GLY A 314 -24.50 17.60 6.46
CA GLY A 314 -23.81 18.13 7.62
C GLY A 314 -22.96 17.13 8.42
N LYS A 315 -22.83 15.87 7.97
CA LYS A 315 -21.93 14.90 8.60
C LYS A 315 -20.47 15.30 8.40
N ARG A 316 -19.66 15.10 9.44
CA ARG A 316 -18.21 15.32 9.37
C ARG A 316 -17.56 14.19 8.58
N SER A 317 -16.53 14.52 7.79
CA SER A 317 -15.71 13.56 7.08
C SER A 317 -14.26 13.98 7.07
N LEU A 318 -13.36 13.02 6.94
CA LEU A 318 -11.96 13.27 6.69
C LEU A 318 -11.80 13.86 5.28
N ASN A 319 -11.06 14.96 5.19
CA ASN A 319 -10.78 15.65 3.93
C ASN A 319 -9.29 15.90 3.83
N SER A 320 -8.75 15.80 2.63
CA SER A 320 -7.40 16.22 2.32
C SER A 320 -7.39 17.62 1.71
N SER A 321 -6.36 18.38 2.04
CA SER A 321 -6.10 19.69 1.44
C SER A 321 -4.61 19.89 1.20
N LEU A 322 -4.29 20.71 0.21
CA LEU A 322 -2.93 21.16 -0.04
C LEU A 322 -2.54 22.21 0.99
N ILE A 323 -1.25 22.27 1.31
CA ILE A 323 -0.70 23.26 2.22
C ILE A 323 0.00 24.33 1.39
N THR A 324 -0.28 25.59 1.68
CA THR A 324 0.40 26.72 1.02
C THR A 324 1.89 26.69 1.34
N GLY A 325 2.73 26.90 0.33
CA GLY A 325 4.18 26.88 0.48
C GLY A 325 4.83 25.49 0.43
N VAL A 326 4.03 24.42 0.40
CA VAL A 326 4.54 23.05 0.25
C VAL A 326 4.46 22.60 -1.22
N LYS A 327 5.50 21.93 -1.70
CA LYS A 327 5.52 21.34 -3.04
C LYS A 327 4.40 20.33 -3.17
N LYS A 328 3.56 20.49 -4.18
CA LYS A 328 2.45 19.58 -4.44
C LYS A 328 2.96 18.23 -4.93
N ALA A 329 2.28 17.15 -4.57
CA ALA A 329 2.48 15.89 -5.24
C ALA A 329 2.20 16.06 -6.75
N PRO A 330 3.04 15.50 -7.61
CA PRO A 330 2.83 15.62 -9.05
C PRO A 330 1.52 14.94 -9.47
N SER A 331 0.82 15.53 -10.45
CA SER A 331 -0.42 14.95 -10.98
C SER A 331 -0.17 13.75 -11.89
N TYR A 332 1.07 13.51 -12.28
CA TYR A 332 1.58 12.36 -13.02
C TYR A 332 3.09 12.29 -12.85
N ILE A 333 3.66 11.13 -13.14
CA ILE A 333 5.10 10.87 -13.04
C ILE A 333 5.64 10.67 -14.45
N PRO A 334 6.40 11.63 -15.05
CA PRO A 334 6.83 11.55 -16.45
C PRO A 334 7.59 10.28 -16.79
N ILE A 335 8.57 9.91 -15.96
CA ILE A 335 9.37 8.69 -16.16
C ILE A 335 8.51 7.42 -16.11
N ALA A 336 7.45 7.39 -15.29
CA ALA A 336 6.52 6.28 -15.25
C ALA A 336 5.76 6.12 -16.58
N ASN A 337 5.29 7.25 -17.15
CA ASN A 337 4.61 7.24 -18.44
C ASN A 337 5.56 6.81 -19.58
N GLU A 338 6.83 7.19 -19.50
CA GLU A 338 7.85 6.77 -20.47
C GLU A 338 8.09 5.25 -20.38
N ILE A 339 8.30 4.71 -19.19
CA ILE A 339 8.49 3.27 -18.96
C ILE A 339 7.28 2.47 -19.47
N ALA A 340 6.05 2.95 -19.15
CA ALA A 340 4.85 2.29 -19.62
C ALA A 340 4.74 2.25 -21.17
N ARG A 341 5.18 3.32 -21.87
CA ARG A 341 5.21 3.33 -23.34
C ARG A 341 6.28 2.43 -23.92
N ARG A 342 7.44 2.29 -23.26
CA ARG A 342 8.50 1.38 -23.70
C ARG A 342 8.12 -0.08 -23.49
N MET A 343 7.31 -0.36 -22.46
CA MET A 343 6.83 -1.70 -22.15
C MET A 343 5.73 -2.17 -23.12
N GLY A 344 4.95 -1.26 -23.72
CA GLY A 344 3.84 -1.54 -24.63
C GLY A 344 4.24 -1.45 -26.09
#